data_c9034140481f2ed0bfd0c424f86df065
#
_entry.id   c9034140481f2ed0bfd0c424f86df065
#
_cell.length_a   1.000
_cell.length_b   1.000
_cell.length_c   1.000
_cell.angle_alpha   90.00
_cell.angle_beta   90.00
_cell.angle_gamma   90.00
#
_symmetry.space_group_name_H-M   'P 1'
#
loop_
_entity.id
_entity.type
_entity.pdbx_description
1 polymer ?
#
loop_
_entity_poly.entity_id
_entity_poly.type
_entity_poly.pdbx_seq_one_letter_code
_entity_poly.pdbx_strand_id
1 'polypeptide(L)'
;MPWSLGGGPDTIARQVASYGEKYLGVPVIVENHTGGSGTIAMNDALQAEDDGYTMVVANGPLFSLTPSFINVNYTLDDITPLIGMRITEFVVLTNSKSGITNIDELKAYAAEGNTIKYATTGGPGNDSYTMISVLFKLLDIPAEPVPYDGGQEAINALVGGHVDVAIGSPPTYRDYVINGELNCLGTFIPEGLDVEGIGHISSFRDQGVDVDFTGMDYFAVRSSVDDSKKEVLTNFIAEVYADPEFQEFMKGMGMEAWEATESEIVDMVEAQTEAMTEYIPLVQ
;
A
#
# COMPACT_ATOMS: atom_id res chain seq x y z
N MET A 1 -1.27 13.87 -0.87
CA MET A 1 -1.45 12.52 -0.28
C MET A 1 -2.66 11.86 -0.95
N PRO A 2 -2.48 10.74 -1.69
CA PRO A 2 -3.55 10.09 -2.45
C PRO A 2 -4.59 9.33 -1.62
N TRP A 3 -4.28 9.01 -0.37
CA TRP A 3 -5.10 8.15 0.48
C TRP A 3 -5.71 8.91 1.66
N SER A 4 -6.71 8.28 2.29
CA SER A 4 -7.45 8.88 3.41
C SER A 4 -6.59 9.04 4.67
N LEU A 5 -7.04 9.95 5.52
CA LEU A 5 -6.43 10.25 6.82
C LEU A 5 -6.31 8.99 7.69
N GLY A 6 -5.15 8.81 8.32
CA GLY A 6 -4.89 7.73 9.27
C GLY A 6 -4.49 6.39 8.64
N GLY A 7 -4.40 6.30 7.31
CA GLY A 7 -3.76 5.16 6.64
C GLY A 7 -2.25 5.15 6.88
N GLY A 8 -1.60 4.00 6.62
CA GLY A 8 -0.16 3.87 6.82
C GLY A 8 0.67 4.98 6.15
N PRO A 9 0.52 5.23 4.83
CA PRO A 9 1.27 6.30 4.16
C PRO A 9 0.98 7.69 4.71
N ASP A 10 -0.29 8.00 5.05
CA ASP A 10 -0.68 9.30 5.62
C ASP A 10 -0.01 9.52 6.99
N THR A 11 0.01 8.49 7.82
CA THR A 11 0.62 8.54 9.15
C THR A 11 2.13 8.78 9.06
N ILE A 12 2.83 8.10 8.14
CA ILE A 12 4.26 8.30 7.91
C ILE A 12 4.54 9.70 7.34
N ALA A 13 3.77 10.13 6.34
CA ALA A 13 3.96 11.45 5.73
C ALA A 13 3.74 12.59 6.75
N ARG A 14 2.77 12.47 7.66
CA ARG A 14 2.57 13.44 8.75
C ARG A 14 3.70 13.43 9.75
N GLN A 15 4.24 12.26 10.05
CA GLN A 15 5.42 12.18 10.92
C GLN A 15 6.62 12.83 10.25
N VAL A 16 6.90 12.58 8.97
CA VAL A 16 7.95 13.27 8.21
C VAL A 16 7.68 14.79 8.20
N ALA A 17 6.45 15.21 7.91
CA ALA A 17 6.08 16.63 7.87
C ALA A 17 6.31 17.35 9.21
N SER A 18 6.16 16.66 10.33
CA SER A 18 6.40 17.24 11.67
C SER A 18 7.84 17.71 11.90
N TYR A 19 8.78 17.20 11.12
CA TYR A 19 10.19 17.60 11.15
C TYR A 19 10.53 18.78 10.21
N GLY A 20 9.54 19.29 9.45
CA GLY A 20 9.78 20.35 8.45
C GLY A 20 10.47 21.57 9.04
N GLU A 21 9.98 22.13 10.16
CA GLU A 21 10.60 23.30 10.79
C GLU A 21 12.01 22.99 11.30
N LYS A 22 12.27 21.76 11.77
CA LYS A 22 13.58 21.35 12.29
C LYS A 22 14.65 21.28 11.21
N TYR A 23 14.35 20.70 10.07
CA TYR A 23 15.34 20.37 9.03
C TYR A 23 15.24 21.26 7.78
N LEU A 24 14.02 21.76 7.41
CA LEU A 24 13.84 22.68 6.28
C LEU A 24 13.72 24.14 6.71
N GLY A 25 13.44 24.42 7.99
CA GLY A 25 13.18 25.77 8.50
C GLY A 25 11.81 26.33 8.11
N VAL A 26 10.94 25.51 7.52
CA VAL A 26 9.56 25.85 7.13
C VAL A 26 8.60 24.72 7.52
N PRO A 27 7.34 25.03 7.82
CA PRO A 27 6.35 23.99 8.09
C PRO A 27 6.03 23.21 6.82
N VAL A 28 5.84 21.89 6.96
CA VAL A 28 5.32 21.00 5.92
C VAL A 28 3.89 20.59 6.29
N ILE A 29 2.98 20.71 5.34
CA ILE A 29 1.55 20.42 5.53
C ILE A 29 1.15 19.23 4.64
N VAL A 30 0.45 18.25 5.22
CA VAL A 30 -0.08 17.11 4.47
C VAL A 30 -1.55 17.36 4.13
N GLU A 31 -1.86 17.38 2.85
CA GLU A 31 -3.22 17.50 2.31
C GLU A 31 -3.62 16.18 1.64
N ASN A 32 -4.82 15.66 1.98
CA ASN A 32 -5.34 14.41 1.41
C ASN A 32 -6.26 14.72 0.24
N HIS A 33 -5.90 14.24 -0.95
CA HIS A 33 -6.65 14.37 -2.20
C HIS A 33 -6.99 12.95 -2.68
N THR A 34 -8.02 12.36 -2.10
CA THR A 34 -8.40 10.96 -2.34
C THR A 34 -9.22 10.78 -3.62
N GLY A 35 -9.22 9.55 -4.16
CA GLY A 35 -10.07 9.14 -5.26
C GLY A 35 -9.31 8.74 -6.53
N GLY A 36 -10.01 8.02 -7.42
CA GLY A 36 -9.46 7.53 -8.69
C GLY A 36 -8.21 6.66 -8.52
N SER A 37 -8.13 5.83 -7.48
CA SER A 37 -6.94 5.02 -7.18
C SER A 37 -5.65 5.85 -7.07
N GLY A 38 -5.74 7.10 -6.55
CA GLY A 38 -4.63 8.02 -6.38
C GLY A 38 -4.39 8.99 -7.54
N THR A 39 -5.10 8.85 -8.66
CA THR A 39 -4.92 9.70 -9.85
C THR A 39 -5.27 11.16 -9.59
N ILE A 40 -6.19 11.47 -8.66
CA ILE A 40 -6.54 12.84 -8.31
C ILE A 40 -5.34 13.55 -7.71
N ALA A 41 -4.74 13.01 -6.66
CA ALA A 41 -3.55 13.61 -6.03
C ALA A 41 -2.37 13.70 -7.00
N MET A 42 -2.17 12.70 -7.87
CA MET A 42 -1.11 12.75 -8.88
C MET A 42 -1.33 13.90 -9.86
N ASN A 43 -2.55 14.06 -10.39
CA ASN A 43 -2.87 15.17 -11.29
C ASN A 43 -2.71 16.53 -10.62
N ASP A 44 -3.12 16.69 -9.34
CA ASP A 44 -2.92 17.92 -8.60
C ASP A 44 -1.44 18.25 -8.41
N ALA A 45 -0.62 17.24 -8.09
CA ALA A 45 0.84 17.41 -7.98
C ALA A 45 1.49 17.80 -9.31
N LEU A 46 1.04 17.23 -10.43
CA LEU A 46 1.54 17.57 -11.77
C LEU A 46 1.07 18.94 -12.28
N GLN A 47 0.01 19.52 -11.71
CA GLN A 47 -0.45 20.88 -12.00
C GLN A 47 0.16 21.93 -11.07
N ALA A 48 0.81 21.51 -9.99
CA ALA A 48 1.48 22.42 -9.07
C ALA A 48 2.67 23.13 -9.76
N GLU A 49 3.11 24.23 -9.17
CA GLU A 49 4.32 24.92 -9.62
C GLU A 49 5.56 24.04 -9.41
N ASP A 50 6.57 24.19 -10.27
CA ASP A 50 7.84 23.44 -10.18
C ASP A 50 8.88 24.14 -9.29
N ASP A 51 8.38 24.79 -8.25
CA ASP A 51 9.17 25.57 -7.30
C ASP A 51 9.77 24.73 -6.15
N GLY A 52 9.44 23.42 -6.07
CA GLY A 52 9.91 22.51 -5.04
C GLY A 52 9.11 22.57 -3.73
N TYR A 53 8.00 23.31 -3.68
CA TYR A 53 7.15 23.38 -2.49
C TYR A 53 6.00 22.36 -2.47
N THR A 54 5.88 21.56 -3.51
CA THR A 54 4.87 20.49 -3.58
C THR A 54 5.54 19.13 -3.79
N MET A 55 5.37 18.23 -2.82
CA MET A 55 5.72 16.83 -2.92
C MET A 55 4.44 15.99 -3.03
N VAL A 56 4.53 14.84 -3.68
CA VAL A 56 3.47 13.83 -3.69
C VAL A 56 4.00 12.54 -3.07
N VAL A 57 3.17 11.84 -2.31
CA VAL A 57 3.42 10.43 -2.02
C VAL A 57 2.84 9.64 -3.18
N ALA A 58 3.67 8.85 -3.82
CA ALA A 58 3.30 7.98 -4.91
C ALA A 58 3.54 6.51 -4.53
N ASN A 59 2.96 5.60 -5.30
CA ASN A 59 3.26 4.17 -5.22
C ASN A 59 3.47 3.59 -6.61
N GLY A 60 4.06 2.41 -6.70
CA GLY A 60 4.30 1.72 -7.97
C GLY A 60 3.03 1.51 -8.80
N PRO A 61 1.90 1.06 -8.21
CA PRO A 61 0.63 0.87 -8.90
C PRO A 61 0.08 2.06 -9.67
N LEU A 62 0.36 3.28 -9.29
CA LEU A 62 -0.03 4.48 -10.07
C LEU A 62 0.50 4.44 -11.52
N PHE A 63 1.60 3.75 -11.76
CA PHE A 63 2.26 3.63 -13.07
C PHE A 63 2.16 2.23 -13.64
N SER A 64 2.25 1.19 -12.83
CA SER A 64 2.27 -0.21 -13.26
C SER A 64 0.88 -0.83 -13.46
N LEU A 65 -0.12 -0.34 -12.76
CA LEU A 65 -1.43 -0.98 -12.65
C LEU A 65 -2.59 -0.06 -13.04
N THR A 66 -2.67 1.12 -12.43
CA THR A 66 -3.78 2.08 -12.62
C THR A 66 -4.05 2.41 -14.09
N PRO A 67 -3.03 2.59 -14.98
CA PRO A 67 -3.26 2.90 -16.41
C PRO A 67 -4.03 1.82 -17.16
N SER A 68 -4.05 0.59 -16.68
CA SER A 68 -4.80 -0.51 -17.28
C SER A 68 -6.30 -0.48 -16.99
N PHE A 69 -6.73 0.28 -15.99
CA PHE A 69 -8.13 0.38 -15.55
C PHE A 69 -8.71 1.78 -15.69
N ILE A 70 -7.87 2.81 -15.57
CA ILE A 70 -8.26 4.21 -15.58
C ILE A 70 -7.44 4.92 -16.65
N ASN A 71 -8.08 5.73 -17.48
CA ASN A 71 -7.36 6.56 -18.44
C ASN A 71 -6.62 7.67 -17.69
N VAL A 72 -5.30 7.57 -17.66
CA VAL A 72 -4.40 8.56 -17.06
C VAL A 72 -3.66 9.35 -18.14
N ASN A 73 -3.24 10.56 -17.82
CA ASN A 73 -2.51 11.46 -18.72
C ASN A 73 -1.09 11.74 -18.20
N TYR A 74 -0.53 10.82 -17.43
CA TYR A 74 0.82 10.90 -16.89
C TYR A 74 1.55 9.56 -17.03
N THR A 75 2.85 9.63 -16.96
CA THR A 75 3.79 8.50 -16.94
C THR A 75 4.79 8.67 -15.79
N LEU A 76 5.64 7.68 -15.58
CA LEU A 76 6.71 7.76 -14.57
C LEU A 76 7.69 8.91 -14.87
N ASP A 77 7.89 9.28 -16.15
CA ASP A 77 8.76 10.38 -16.57
C ASP A 77 8.27 11.77 -16.11
N ASP A 78 7.00 11.90 -15.74
CA ASP A 78 6.44 13.18 -15.31
C ASP A 78 6.77 13.52 -13.84
N ILE A 79 7.32 12.56 -13.10
CA ILE A 79 7.77 12.73 -11.72
C ILE A 79 9.22 12.30 -11.54
N THR A 80 9.86 12.80 -10.49
CA THR A 80 11.14 12.29 -10.01
C THR A 80 10.90 11.72 -8.61
N PRO A 81 11.04 10.39 -8.40
CA PRO A 81 11.14 9.84 -7.06
C PRO A 81 12.31 10.45 -6.28
N LEU A 82 12.10 10.84 -5.05
CA LEU A 82 13.14 11.43 -4.19
C LEU A 82 13.79 10.35 -3.32
N ILE A 83 12.97 9.61 -2.61
CA ILE A 83 13.38 8.57 -1.67
C ILE A 83 12.19 7.66 -1.38
N GLY A 84 12.45 6.38 -1.16
CA GLY A 84 11.45 5.41 -0.72
C GLY A 84 10.85 5.79 0.64
N MET A 85 9.61 5.39 0.88
CA MET A 85 8.94 5.62 2.15
C MET A 85 8.85 4.31 2.94
N ARG A 86 8.27 3.31 2.32
CA ARG A 86 8.09 1.96 2.89
C ARG A 86 7.83 0.93 1.81
N ILE A 87 8.10 -0.32 2.13
CA ILE A 87 7.54 -1.46 1.41
C ILE A 87 6.11 -1.71 1.94
N THR A 88 5.18 -2.00 1.05
CA THR A 88 3.81 -2.33 1.40
C THR A 88 3.62 -3.84 1.39
N GLU A 89 3.44 -4.39 2.57
CA GLU A 89 3.32 -5.82 2.84
C GLU A 89 1.87 -6.16 3.10
N PHE A 90 1.19 -6.69 2.09
CA PHE A 90 -0.21 -7.05 2.23
C PHE A 90 -0.40 -8.43 2.83
N VAL A 91 -1.33 -8.50 3.78
CA VAL A 91 -1.83 -9.74 4.38
C VAL A 91 -3.33 -9.85 4.15
N VAL A 92 -3.80 -11.04 3.80
CA VAL A 92 -5.21 -11.35 3.71
C VAL A 92 -5.69 -11.89 5.06
N LEU A 93 -6.82 -11.36 5.52
CA LEU A 93 -7.31 -11.51 6.89
C LEU A 93 -8.77 -11.98 6.90
N THR A 94 -9.13 -12.73 7.93
CA THR A 94 -10.52 -13.12 8.26
C THR A 94 -10.84 -12.74 9.70
N ASN A 95 -12.15 -12.63 10.00
CA ASN A 95 -12.60 -12.47 11.38
C ASN A 95 -12.46 -13.82 12.12
N SER A 96 -11.86 -13.82 13.31
CA SER A 96 -11.66 -15.05 14.08
C SER A 96 -12.96 -15.80 14.39
N LYS A 97 -14.08 -15.10 14.47
CA LYS A 97 -15.42 -15.70 14.69
C LYS A 97 -15.93 -16.50 13.49
N SER A 98 -15.36 -16.32 12.30
CA SER A 98 -15.72 -17.10 11.11
C SER A 98 -15.26 -18.57 11.20
N GLY A 99 -14.24 -18.84 12.02
CA GLY A 99 -13.56 -20.12 12.08
C GLY A 99 -12.64 -20.41 10.89
N ILE A 100 -12.48 -19.45 9.95
CA ILE A 100 -11.60 -19.58 8.80
C ILE A 100 -10.20 -19.10 9.19
N THR A 101 -9.22 -19.99 9.19
CA THR A 101 -7.84 -19.73 9.64
C THR A 101 -6.79 -19.97 8.55
N ASN A 102 -7.20 -20.53 7.40
CA ASN A 102 -6.32 -20.86 6.27
C ASN A 102 -7.11 -20.88 4.95
N ILE A 103 -6.38 -20.98 3.84
CA ILE A 103 -6.94 -20.97 2.48
C ILE A 103 -7.87 -22.18 2.21
N ASP A 104 -7.55 -23.34 2.76
CA ASP A 104 -8.38 -24.55 2.51
C ASP A 104 -9.75 -24.42 3.20
N GLU A 105 -9.82 -23.84 4.39
CA GLU A 105 -11.07 -23.54 5.08
C GLU A 105 -11.87 -22.46 4.34
N LEU A 106 -11.20 -21.46 3.76
CA LEU A 106 -11.83 -20.44 2.92
C LEU A 106 -12.44 -21.07 1.66
N LYS A 107 -11.72 -21.98 1.00
CA LYS A 107 -12.23 -22.76 -0.14
C LYS A 107 -13.44 -23.63 0.26
N ALA A 108 -13.35 -24.29 1.40
CA ALA A 108 -14.45 -25.13 1.91
C ALA A 108 -15.71 -24.29 2.17
N TYR A 109 -15.56 -23.13 2.79
CA TYR A 109 -16.66 -22.20 3.03
C TYR A 109 -17.31 -21.71 1.73
N ALA A 110 -16.51 -21.37 0.72
CA ALA A 110 -17.00 -20.98 -0.60
C ALA A 110 -17.72 -22.16 -1.32
N ALA A 111 -17.21 -23.39 -1.18
CA ALA A 111 -17.79 -24.60 -1.79
C ALA A 111 -19.19 -24.94 -1.24
N GLU A 112 -19.57 -24.45 -0.08
CA GLU A 112 -20.92 -24.52 0.47
C GLU A 112 -21.95 -23.61 -0.24
N GLY A 113 -21.50 -22.83 -1.24
CA GLY A 113 -22.32 -21.91 -2.02
C GLY A 113 -22.30 -20.47 -1.50
N ASN A 114 -21.39 -20.16 -0.58
CA ASN A 114 -21.20 -18.80 -0.07
C ASN A 114 -20.39 -17.95 -1.07
N THR A 115 -20.83 -16.72 -1.33
CA THR A 115 -20.04 -15.71 -2.04
C THR A 115 -19.26 -14.91 -1.02
N ILE A 116 -17.93 -14.86 -1.17
CA ILE A 116 -17.05 -14.15 -0.25
C ILE A 116 -17.12 -12.64 -0.52
N LYS A 117 -17.51 -11.85 0.47
CA LYS A 117 -17.36 -10.40 0.42
C LYS A 117 -16.01 -10.00 0.97
N TYR A 118 -15.23 -9.27 0.19
CA TYR A 118 -13.89 -8.86 0.61
C TYR A 118 -13.70 -7.35 0.56
N ALA A 119 -13.13 -6.80 1.64
CA ALA A 119 -12.82 -5.38 1.73
C ALA A 119 -11.47 -5.06 1.09
N THR A 120 -11.44 -3.97 0.31
CA THR A 120 -10.25 -3.44 -0.34
C THR A 120 -10.11 -1.94 -0.08
N THR A 121 -8.92 -1.41 -0.25
CA THR A 121 -8.69 0.03 -0.30
C THR A 121 -8.82 0.51 -1.74
N GLY A 122 -9.87 1.28 -2.04
CA GLY A 122 -10.16 1.70 -3.42
C GLY A 122 -10.73 0.59 -4.31
N GLY A 123 -10.85 0.89 -5.60
CA GLY A 123 -11.42 0.03 -6.63
C GLY A 123 -10.39 -0.45 -7.65
N PRO A 124 -10.85 -0.83 -8.88
CA PRO A 124 -9.97 -1.27 -9.96
C PRO A 124 -8.82 -0.27 -10.21
N GLY A 125 -7.62 -0.79 -10.44
CA GLY A 125 -6.41 0.01 -10.60
C GLY A 125 -5.68 0.33 -9.27
N ASN A 126 -6.24 -0.07 -8.13
CA ASN A 126 -5.53 -0.06 -6.85
C ASN A 126 -4.90 -1.44 -6.59
N ASP A 127 -3.75 -1.48 -5.93
CA ASP A 127 -3.01 -2.70 -5.63
C ASP A 127 -3.78 -3.67 -4.73
N SER A 128 -4.33 -3.19 -3.62
CA SER A 128 -5.07 -4.06 -2.71
C SER A 128 -6.30 -4.70 -3.37
N TYR A 129 -7.03 -3.92 -4.19
CA TYR A 129 -8.14 -4.44 -4.98
C TYR A 129 -7.68 -5.52 -5.96
N THR A 130 -6.64 -5.23 -6.72
CA THR A 130 -6.16 -6.11 -7.79
C THR A 130 -5.60 -7.41 -7.22
N MET A 131 -4.72 -7.31 -6.21
CA MET A 131 -4.04 -8.49 -5.69
C MET A 131 -4.99 -9.48 -5.02
N ILE A 132 -5.94 -9.01 -4.22
CA ILE A 132 -6.92 -9.92 -3.61
C ILE A 132 -7.91 -10.48 -4.66
N SER A 133 -8.25 -9.69 -5.69
CA SER A 133 -9.08 -10.17 -6.81
C SER A 133 -8.37 -11.26 -7.61
N VAL A 134 -7.08 -11.09 -7.89
CA VAL A 134 -6.22 -12.10 -8.52
C VAL A 134 -6.19 -13.37 -7.67
N LEU A 135 -5.96 -13.23 -6.36
CA LEU A 135 -5.96 -14.38 -5.44
C LEU A 135 -7.27 -15.19 -5.54
N PHE A 136 -8.42 -14.53 -5.47
CA PHE A 136 -9.71 -15.23 -5.57
C PHE A 136 -9.93 -15.87 -6.95
N LYS A 137 -9.45 -15.27 -8.02
CA LYS A 137 -9.49 -15.88 -9.37
C LYS A 137 -8.62 -17.13 -9.46
N LEU A 138 -7.38 -17.08 -8.93
CA LEU A 138 -6.49 -18.24 -8.89
C LEU A 138 -7.01 -19.38 -7.99
N LEU A 139 -7.75 -19.04 -6.95
CA LEU A 139 -8.38 -20.01 -6.05
C LEU A 139 -9.72 -20.58 -6.58
N ASP A 140 -10.24 -20.02 -7.68
CA ASP A 140 -11.59 -20.32 -8.21
C ASP A 140 -12.70 -20.12 -7.16
N ILE A 141 -12.59 -19.06 -6.35
CA ILE A 141 -13.55 -18.70 -5.29
C ILE A 141 -14.48 -17.59 -5.79
N PRO A 142 -15.82 -17.77 -5.74
CA PRO A 142 -16.77 -16.67 -5.98
C PRO A 142 -16.62 -15.58 -4.92
N ALA A 143 -16.23 -14.38 -5.35
CA ALA A 143 -15.98 -13.28 -4.43
C ALA A 143 -16.43 -11.92 -5.00
N GLU A 144 -16.89 -11.04 -4.11
CA GLU A 144 -17.40 -9.71 -4.43
C GLU A 144 -16.60 -8.64 -3.67
N PRO A 145 -16.01 -7.64 -4.37
CA PRO A 145 -15.26 -6.57 -3.74
C PRO A 145 -16.21 -5.56 -3.07
N VAL A 146 -15.79 -5.08 -1.91
CA VAL A 146 -16.39 -3.95 -1.19
C VAL A 146 -15.30 -2.91 -0.97
N PRO A 147 -15.21 -1.87 -1.82
CA PRO A 147 -14.16 -0.86 -1.72
C PRO A 147 -14.43 0.12 -0.57
N TYR A 148 -13.36 0.48 0.14
CA TYR A 148 -13.31 1.49 1.19
C TYR A 148 -12.28 2.56 0.84
N ASP A 149 -12.40 3.76 1.40
CA ASP A 149 -11.47 4.86 1.11
C ASP A 149 -10.11 4.70 1.81
N GLY A 150 -10.01 3.83 2.82
CA GLY A 150 -8.78 3.60 3.58
C GLY A 150 -8.67 2.21 4.19
N GLY A 151 -7.43 1.76 4.42
CA GLY A 151 -7.14 0.43 4.97
C GLY A 151 -7.75 0.22 6.36
N GLN A 152 -7.76 1.25 7.21
CA GLN A 152 -8.36 1.13 8.54
C GLN A 152 -9.88 0.91 8.48
N GLU A 153 -10.57 1.55 7.53
CA GLU A 153 -12.02 1.35 7.33
C GLU A 153 -12.31 -0.07 6.85
N ALA A 154 -11.49 -0.60 5.92
CA ALA A 154 -11.59 -1.96 5.43
C ALA A 154 -11.43 -2.98 6.56
N ILE A 155 -10.43 -2.81 7.43
CA ILE A 155 -10.20 -3.67 8.58
C ILE A 155 -11.33 -3.55 9.62
N ASN A 156 -11.82 -2.34 9.89
CA ASN A 156 -12.96 -2.14 10.81
C ASN A 156 -14.22 -2.84 10.28
N ALA A 157 -14.45 -2.85 8.96
CA ALA A 157 -15.56 -3.56 8.36
C ALA A 157 -15.43 -5.09 8.56
N LEU A 158 -14.21 -5.65 8.45
CA LEU A 158 -13.94 -7.06 8.74
C LEU A 158 -14.19 -7.39 10.21
N VAL A 159 -13.66 -6.59 11.14
CA VAL A 159 -13.87 -6.77 12.58
C VAL A 159 -15.35 -6.70 12.93
N GLY A 160 -16.08 -5.78 12.29
CA GLY A 160 -17.53 -5.62 12.45
C GLY A 160 -18.38 -6.72 11.80
N GLY A 161 -17.78 -7.63 11.00
CA GLY A 161 -18.50 -8.69 10.29
C GLY A 161 -19.36 -8.21 9.10
N HIS A 162 -19.00 -7.06 8.52
CA HIS A 162 -19.66 -6.52 7.32
C HIS A 162 -19.12 -7.14 6.02
N VAL A 163 -17.93 -7.71 6.09
CA VAL A 163 -17.24 -8.47 5.04
C VAL A 163 -16.62 -9.72 5.63
N ASP A 164 -16.33 -10.72 4.80
CA ASP A 164 -15.79 -12.02 5.21
C ASP A 164 -14.26 -12.01 5.26
N VAL A 165 -13.66 -11.25 4.35
CA VAL A 165 -12.21 -11.14 4.15
C VAL A 165 -11.82 -9.68 3.99
N ALA A 166 -10.61 -9.31 4.40
CA ALA A 166 -10.00 -8.03 4.07
C ALA A 166 -8.53 -8.22 3.71
N ILE A 167 -8.00 -7.25 2.99
CA ILE A 167 -6.56 -7.10 2.76
C ILE A 167 -6.07 -5.87 3.50
N GLY A 168 -4.94 -5.98 4.20
CA GLY A 168 -4.38 -4.89 5.01
C GLY A 168 -2.88 -4.99 5.16
N SER A 169 -2.26 -3.91 5.62
CA SER A 169 -0.85 -3.85 6.02
C SER A 169 -0.71 -3.82 7.55
N PRO A 170 0.45 -4.19 8.12
CA PRO A 170 0.64 -4.37 9.56
C PRO A 170 0.06 -3.27 10.45
N PRO A 171 0.21 -1.96 10.15
CA PRO A 171 -0.34 -0.90 11.00
C PRO A 171 -1.86 -0.95 11.17
N THR A 172 -2.58 -1.56 10.23
CA THR A 172 -4.05 -1.58 10.25
C THR A 172 -4.63 -2.80 10.96
N TYR A 173 -3.90 -3.93 10.99
CA TYR A 173 -4.44 -5.20 11.50
C TYR A 173 -3.70 -5.78 12.71
N ARG A 174 -2.45 -5.38 12.96
CA ARG A 174 -1.54 -6.02 13.92
C ARG A 174 -2.18 -6.22 15.29
N ASP A 175 -2.74 -5.17 15.87
CA ASP A 175 -3.32 -5.23 17.21
C ASP A 175 -4.55 -6.14 17.27
N TYR A 176 -5.37 -6.19 16.22
CA TYR A 176 -6.52 -7.09 16.14
C TYR A 176 -6.10 -8.56 16.08
N VAL A 177 -5.00 -8.87 15.38
CA VAL A 177 -4.47 -10.24 15.33
C VAL A 177 -3.85 -10.63 16.67
N ILE A 178 -3.05 -9.76 17.30
CA ILE A 178 -2.49 -10.00 18.64
C ILE A 178 -3.59 -10.24 19.68
N ASN A 179 -4.70 -9.50 19.59
CA ASN A 179 -5.86 -9.66 20.48
C ASN A 179 -6.74 -10.85 20.13
N GLY A 180 -6.44 -11.60 19.06
CA GLY A 180 -7.21 -12.78 18.63
C GLY A 180 -8.56 -12.46 17.98
N GLU A 181 -8.74 -11.24 17.45
CA GLU A 181 -9.96 -10.81 16.75
C GLU A 181 -9.93 -11.14 15.26
N LEU A 182 -8.72 -11.17 14.65
CA LEU A 182 -8.49 -11.50 13.26
C LEU A 182 -7.49 -12.66 13.11
N ASN A 183 -7.60 -13.40 12.01
CA ASN A 183 -6.66 -14.43 11.57
C ASN A 183 -5.95 -13.96 10.31
N CYS A 184 -4.65 -14.27 10.17
CA CYS A 184 -3.88 -14.09 8.94
C CYS A 184 -4.01 -15.35 8.07
N LEU A 185 -4.46 -15.23 6.83
CA LEU A 185 -4.54 -16.35 5.88
C LEU A 185 -3.25 -16.52 5.07
N GLY A 186 -2.53 -15.43 4.81
CA GLY A 186 -1.30 -15.43 4.04
C GLY A 186 -0.92 -14.04 3.57
N THR A 187 0.28 -13.95 3.01
CA THR A 187 0.84 -12.72 2.44
C THR A 187 1.23 -12.92 0.97
N PHE A 188 1.29 -11.80 0.23
CA PHE A 188 1.80 -11.76 -1.14
C PHE A 188 3.33 -11.65 -1.21
N ILE A 189 4.01 -11.47 -0.08
CA ILE A 189 5.48 -11.41 -0.02
C ILE A 189 6.04 -12.83 -0.27
N PRO A 190 6.94 -13.02 -1.26
CA PRO A 190 7.38 -14.36 -1.69
C PRO A 190 8.01 -15.20 -0.57
N GLU A 191 8.76 -14.58 0.33
CA GLU A 191 9.46 -15.24 1.46
C GLU A 191 8.58 -15.38 2.70
N GLY A 192 7.30 -14.95 2.63
CA GLY A 192 6.46 -14.78 3.81
C GLY A 192 6.77 -13.46 4.52
N LEU A 193 6.14 -13.22 5.65
CA LEU A 193 6.25 -11.97 6.40
C LEU A 193 6.37 -12.24 7.90
N ASP A 194 7.42 -11.72 8.50
CA ASP A 194 7.60 -11.75 9.95
C ASP A 194 7.06 -10.45 10.59
N VAL A 195 6.02 -10.58 11.40
CA VAL A 195 5.38 -9.44 12.09
C VAL A 195 5.60 -9.56 13.59
N GLU A 196 6.15 -8.52 14.20
CA GLU A 196 6.39 -8.49 15.64
C GLU A 196 5.10 -8.69 16.43
N GLY A 197 5.11 -9.67 17.35
CA GLY A 197 3.96 -10.05 18.17
C GLY A 197 2.99 -11.03 17.51
N ILE A 198 3.12 -11.28 16.20
CA ILE A 198 2.31 -12.25 15.45
C ILE A 198 3.15 -13.48 15.09
N GLY A 199 4.40 -13.27 14.67
CA GLY A 199 5.28 -14.28 14.13
C GLY A 199 5.24 -14.34 12.61
N HIS A 200 5.63 -15.50 12.06
CA HIS A 200 5.73 -15.71 10.62
C HIS A 200 4.36 -15.94 9.97
N ILE A 201 4.06 -15.18 8.93
CA ILE A 201 2.89 -15.33 8.06
C ILE A 201 3.37 -15.92 6.74
N SER A 202 2.91 -17.14 6.42
CA SER A 202 3.32 -17.85 5.19
C SER A 202 2.87 -17.11 3.92
N SER A 203 3.70 -17.18 2.87
CA SER A 203 3.32 -16.66 1.56
C SER A 203 2.19 -17.48 0.93
N PHE A 204 1.44 -16.89 -0.01
CA PHE A 204 0.51 -17.66 -0.83
C PHE A 204 1.24 -18.65 -1.73
N ARG A 205 2.46 -18.31 -2.17
CA ARG A 205 3.32 -19.20 -2.97
C ARG A 205 3.67 -20.47 -2.20
N ASP A 206 4.03 -20.38 -0.91
CA ASP A 206 4.27 -21.55 -0.04
C ASP A 206 3.01 -22.40 0.17
N GLN A 207 1.84 -21.80 0.05
CA GLN A 207 0.54 -22.47 0.12
C GLN A 207 0.07 -23.02 -1.25
N GLY A 208 0.94 -22.95 -2.28
CA GLY A 208 0.66 -23.50 -3.62
C GLY A 208 -0.16 -22.59 -4.54
N VAL A 209 -0.27 -21.30 -4.21
CA VAL A 209 -0.91 -20.29 -5.07
C VAL A 209 0.19 -19.41 -5.65
N ASP A 210 0.42 -19.49 -6.96
CA ASP A 210 1.48 -18.73 -7.64
C ASP A 210 1.07 -17.27 -7.84
N VAL A 211 1.15 -16.52 -6.76
CA VAL A 211 0.89 -15.08 -6.72
C VAL A 211 1.84 -14.42 -5.74
N ASP A 212 2.48 -13.37 -6.16
CA ASP A 212 3.28 -12.51 -5.31
C ASP A 212 3.11 -11.04 -5.69
N PHE A 213 3.37 -10.18 -4.71
CA PHE A 213 3.34 -8.74 -4.90
C PHE A 213 4.07 -8.05 -3.74
N THR A 214 4.98 -7.18 -4.08
CA THR A 214 5.62 -6.27 -3.14
C THR A 214 5.25 -4.85 -3.54
N GLY A 215 4.41 -4.20 -2.73
CA GLY A 215 4.07 -2.80 -2.94
C GLY A 215 5.17 -1.89 -2.41
N MET A 216 5.16 -0.64 -2.86
CA MET A 216 6.07 0.39 -2.37
C MET A 216 5.39 1.74 -2.41
N ASP A 217 5.63 2.53 -1.37
CA ASP A 217 5.30 3.95 -1.32
C ASP A 217 6.59 4.76 -1.30
N TYR A 218 6.59 5.93 -1.94
CA TYR A 218 7.75 6.81 -2.01
C TYR A 218 7.34 8.28 -2.12
N PHE A 219 8.25 9.16 -1.74
CA PHE A 219 8.10 10.60 -1.96
C PHE A 219 8.60 10.96 -3.34
N ALA A 220 7.89 11.82 -4.03
CA ALA A 220 8.25 12.31 -5.36
C ALA A 220 7.90 13.79 -5.52
N VAL A 221 8.50 14.38 -6.53
CA VAL A 221 8.15 15.71 -7.03
C VAL A 221 7.94 15.66 -8.54
N ARG A 222 7.37 16.70 -9.09
CA ARG A 222 7.29 16.87 -10.54
C ARG A 222 8.69 16.85 -11.17
N SER A 223 8.88 16.19 -12.31
CA SER A 223 10.19 16.01 -12.93
C SER A 223 10.86 17.33 -13.35
N SER A 224 10.07 18.38 -13.63
CA SER A 224 10.57 19.74 -13.97
C SER A 224 11.14 20.54 -12.79
N VAL A 225 10.99 20.08 -11.55
CA VAL A 225 11.62 20.73 -10.38
C VAL A 225 13.14 20.69 -10.52
N ASP A 226 13.81 21.81 -10.20
CA ASP A 226 15.27 21.91 -10.26
C ASP A 226 15.97 20.87 -9.36
N ASP A 227 17.05 20.27 -9.85
CA ASP A 227 17.80 19.23 -9.15
C ASP A 227 18.32 19.70 -7.77
N SER A 228 18.69 20.95 -7.64
CA SER A 228 19.10 21.51 -6.33
C SER A 228 17.99 21.49 -5.29
N LYS A 229 16.72 21.63 -5.71
CA LYS A 229 15.55 21.54 -4.82
C LYS A 229 15.21 20.09 -4.50
N LYS A 230 15.33 19.20 -5.50
CA LYS A 230 15.19 17.74 -5.30
C LYS A 230 16.19 17.25 -4.26
N GLU A 231 17.45 17.68 -4.36
CA GLU A 231 18.51 17.33 -3.40
C GLU A 231 18.17 17.82 -1.98
N VAL A 232 17.67 19.04 -1.83
CA VAL A 232 17.24 19.58 -0.52
C VAL A 232 16.13 18.73 0.08
N LEU A 233 15.12 18.37 -0.71
CA LEU A 233 13.98 17.57 -0.24
C LEU A 233 14.38 16.12 0.08
N THR A 234 15.22 15.50 -0.74
CA THR A 234 15.76 14.17 -0.48
C THR A 234 16.57 14.15 0.81
N ASN A 235 17.48 15.11 0.99
CA ASN A 235 18.29 15.23 2.19
C ASN A 235 17.43 15.46 3.44
N PHE A 236 16.39 16.30 3.34
CA PHE A 236 15.43 16.51 4.42
C PHE A 236 14.80 15.19 4.89
N ILE A 237 14.31 14.37 3.96
CA ILE A 237 13.66 13.12 4.31
C ILE A 237 14.68 12.11 4.88
N ALA A 238 15.87 12.05 4.29
CA ALA A 238 16.97 11.20 4.80
C ALA A 238 17.40 11.60 6.22
N GLU A 239 17.47 12.90 6.55
CA GLU A 239 17.75 13.37 7.92
C GLU A 239 16.63 12.97 8.90
N VAL A 240 15.35 13.01 8.45
CA VAL A 240 14.22 12.52 9.26
C VAL A 240 14.35 11.01 9.51
N TYR A 241 14.69 10.24 8.49
CA TYR A 241 14.84 8.77 8.62
C TYR A 241 15.99 8.38 9.56
N ALA A 242 17.06 9.19 9.58
CA ALA A 242 18.17 9.01 10.52
C ALA A 242 17.86 9.44 11.96
N ASP A 243 16.74 10.15 12.19
CA ASP A 243 16.35 10.60 13.53
C ASP A 243 15.88 9.42 14.40
N PRO A 244 16.45 9.20 15.61
CA PRO A 244 16.07 8.08 16.46
C PRO A 244 14.60 8.07 16.88
N GLU A 245 13.96 9.24 17.03
CA GLU A 245 12.54 9.31 17.38
C GLU A 245 11.66 8.85 16.21
N PHE A 246 12.06 9.16 14.98
CA PHE A 246 11.39 8.66 13.78
C PHE A 246 11.56 7.14 13.63
N GLN A 247 12.76 6.61 13.86
CA GLN A 247 13.00 5.17 13.81
C GLN A 247 12.17 4.42 14.86
N GLU A 248 12.08 4.94 16.08
CA GLU A 248 11.24 4.35 17.13
C GLU A 248 9.74 4.43 16.75
N PHE A 249 9.31 5.52 16.15
CA PHE A 249 7.94 5.65 15.62
C PHE A 249 7.65 4.59 14.55
N MET A 250 8.53 4.39 13.55
CA MET A 250 8.35 3.38 12.50
C MET A 250 8.31 1.97 13.09
N LYS A 251 9.21 1.66 14.02
CA LYS A 251 9.23 0.40 14.73
C LYS A 251 7.94 0.18 15.55
N GLY A 252 7.42 1.21 16.20
CA GLY A 252 6.14 1.16 16.91
C GLY A 252 4.96 0.82 16.01
N MET A 253 5.03 1.15 14.72
CA MET A 253 4.07 0.75 13.69
C MET A 253 4.31 -0.67 13.15
N GLY A 254 5.38 -1.35 13.55
CA GLY A 254 5.80 -2.65 12.98
C GLY A 254 6.37 -2.51 11.57
N MET A 255 7.03 -1.39 11.28
CA MET A 255 7.56 -1.05 9.96
C MET A 255 8.97 -0.49 10.04
N GLU A 256 9.67 -0.50 8.90
CA GLU A 256 10.94 0.18 8.71
C GLU A 256 10.82 1.20 7.58
N ALA A 257 11.60 2.28 7.65
CA ALA A 257 11.73 3.20 6.53
C ALA A 257 12.50 2.52 5.40
N TRP A 258 12.00 2.68 4.19
CA TRP A 258 12.64 2.14 3.00
C TRP A 258 13.40 3.26 2.28
N GLU A 259 14.70 3.33 2.53
CA GLU A 259 15.57 4.40 2.02
C GLU A 259 16.05 4.12 0.59
N ALA A 260 15.15 3.72 -0.32
CA ALA A 260 15.52 3.49 -1.70
C ALA A 260 15.78 4.79 -2.44
N THR A 261 16.78 4.76 -3.30
CA THR A 261 17.14 5.83 -4.23
C THR A 261 16.15 5.94 -5.39
N GLU A 262 16.20 7.05 -6.12
CA GLU A 262 15.42 7.24 -7.36
C GLU A 262 15.55 6.04 -8.32
N SER A 263 16.79 5.59 -8.60
CA SER A 263 17.04 4.48 -9.53
C SER A 263 16.40 3.18 -9.04
N GLU A 264 16.55 2.85 -7.75
CA GLU A 264 15.97 1.64 -7.19
C GLU A 264 14.44 1.66 -7.22
N ILE A 265 13.83 2.84 -7.00
CA ILE A 265 12.37 3.01 -7.11
C ILE A 265 11.90 2.80 -8.55
N VAL A 266 12.58 3.42 -9.52
CA VAL A 266 12.27 3.29 -10.95
C VAL A 266 12.38 1.82 -11.38
N ASP A 267 13.49 1.14 -11.06
CA ASP A 267 13.71 -0.27 -11.37
C ASP A 267 12.60 -1.15 -10.79
N MET A 268 12.15 -0.89 -9.55
CA MET A 268 11.04 -1.62 -8.95
C MET A 268 9.69 -1.36 -9.63
N VAL A 269 9.41 -0.11 -10.02
CA VAL A 269 8.16 0.20 -10.75
C VAL A 269 8.14 -0.48 -12.12
N GLU A 270 9.26 -0.52 -12.82
CA GLU A 270 9.38 -1.21 -14.10
C GLU A 270 9.20 -2.72 -13.93
N ALA A 271 9.88 -3.35 -12.98
CA ALA A 271 9.71 -4.77 -12.67
C ALA A 271 8.27 -5.11 -12.27
N GLN A 272 7.63 -4.24 -11.48
CA GLN A 272 6.23 -4.41 -11.11
C GLN A 272 5.31 -4.29 -12.33
N THR A 273 5.62 -3.38 -13.27
CA THR A 273 4.85 -3.22 -14.51
C THR A 273 4.91 -4.49 -15.36
N GLU A 274 6.08 -5.13 -15.46
CA GLU A 274 6.24 -6.40 -16.15
C GLU A 274 5.43 -7.52 -15.47
N ALA A 275 5.53 -7.65 -14.16
CA ALA A 275 4.79 -8.66 -13.40
C ALA A 275 3.26 -8.48 -13.52
N MET A 276 2.76 -7.25 -13.55
CA MET A 276 1.33 -6.97 -13.69
C MET A 276 0.74 -7.41 -15.02
N THR A 277 1.56 -7.63 -16.05
CA THR A 277 1.07 -8.15 -17.36
C THR A 277 0.40 -9.53 -17.24
N GLU A 278 0.80 -10.35 -16.27
CA GLU A 278 0.17 -11.64 -15.99
C GLU A 278 -1.13 -11.52 -15.20
N TYR A 279 -1.20 -10.57 -14.28
CA TYR A 279 -2.32 -10.46 -13.34
C TYR A 279 -3.50 -9.64 -13.86
N ILE A 280 -3.22 -8.56 -14.61
CA ILE A 280 -4.26 -7.67 -15.14
C ILE A 280 -5.34 -8.42 -15.95
N PRO A 281 -5.01 -9.35 -16.86
CA PRO A 281 -6.01 -10.08 -17.64
C PRO A 281 -6.94 -10.97 -16.80
N LEU A 282 -6.55 -11.33 -15.57
CA LEU A 282 -7.38 -12.16 -14.69
C LEU A 282 -8.52 -11.37 -14.05
N VAL A 283 -8.41 -10.04 -13.99
CA VAL A 283 -9.32 -9.18 -13.21
C VAL A 283 -9.98 -8.04 -14.03
N GLN A 284 -9.71 -8.01 -15.35
CA GLN A 284 -10.45 -7.19 -16.34
C GLN A 284 -11.73 -7.94 -16.86
#